data_9e99d16584d71563255fee37019724e1
#
_entry.id   9e99d16584d71563255fee37019724e1
#
_cell.length_a   1.000
_cell.length_b   1.000
_cell.length_c   1.000
_cell.angle_alpha   90.00
_cell.angle_beta   90.00
_cell.angle_gamma   90.00
#
_symmetry.space_group_name_H-M   'P 1'
#
loop_
_entity.id
_entity.type
_entity.pdbx_description
1 polymer ?
#
loop_
_entity_poly.entity_id
_entity_poly.type
_entity_poly.pdbx_seq_one_letter_code
_entity_poly.pdbx_strand_id
1 'polypeptide(L)'
;EAMNLQIGKMATPFGRFAARSFATANPVIGTPLIYQYFSAIQGKVVPANVDQQLAWRHDRATYRGQPTVYDACWNTGVQLFGSLPQLAYAVAVTRGTLSNPDAADNDGVAVVGRVGLQPTMGWQIGASASYGPYLQQSAYDAGLFTRSGDIEDYSQLVFGMDTQYSVWHCELIAEVLHSRWEVANVDEELSLWGGYVEASARLRPRLSWALRVGHMRYGDIIASDGTSQAW
;
A
#
# COMPACT_ATOMS: atom_id res chain seq x y z
N GLU A 1 -22.93 -13.15 -5.86
CA GLU A 1 -23.58 -12.12 -6.70
C GLU A 1 -22.59 -11.59 -7.73
N ALA A 2 -23.05 -11.47 -8.99
CA ALA A 2 -22.14 -11.12 -10.08
C ALA A 2 -21.67 -9.65 -10.04
N MET A 3 -22.48 -8.75 -9.48
CA MET A 3 -22.18 -7.32 -9.45
C MET A 3 -22.88 -6.62 -8.29
N ASN A 4 -22.11 -5.82 -7.53
CA ASN A 4 -22.59 -5.01 -6.42
C ASN A 4 -21.97 -3.62 -6.50
N LEU A 5 -22.68 -2.60 -6.05
CA LEU A 5 -22.22 -1.23 -5.94
C LEU A 5 -22.25 -0.81 -4.46
N GLN A 6 -21.16 -0.23 -3.99
CA GLN A 6 -21.03 0.32 -2.65
C GLN A 6 -20.59 1.78 -2.74
N ILE A 7 -21.22 2.64 -1.96
CA ILE A 7 -20.89 4.07 -1.86
C ILE A 7 -20.73 4.44 -0.40
N GLY A 8 -19.67 5.16 -0.07
CA GLY A 8 -19.38 5.62 1.29
C GLY A 8 -17.97 5.28 1.74
N LYS A 9 -17.76 5.17 3.07
CA LYS A 9 -16.49 4.74 3.63
C LYS A 9 -16.40 3.22 3.61
N MET A 10 -15.38 2.69 2.93
CA MET A 10 -15.22 1.26 2.67
C MET A 10 -13.75 0.83 2.75
N ALA A 11 -13.53 -0.45 2.98
CA ALA A 11 -12.19 -1.03 2.88
C ALA A 11 -11.72 -0.99 1.42
N THR A 12 -10.53 -0.45 1.20
CA THR A 12 -9.95 -0.31 -0.14
C THR A 12 -9.59 -1.69 -0.69
N PRO A 13 -9.99 -2.04 -1.91
CA PRO A 13 -9.77 -3.36 -2.48
C PRO A 13 -8.32 -3.51 -2.99
N PHE A 14 -7.38 -3.67 -2.07
CA PHE A 14 -5.98 -3.87 -2.39
C PHE A 14 -5.38 -4.97 -1.51
N GLY A 15 -4.59 -5.86 -2.13
CA GLY A 15 -3.91 -6.92 -1.43
C GLY A 15 -4.84 -7.90 -0.72
N ARG A 16 -4.26 -8.67 0.19
CA ARG A 16 -5.00 -9.67 0.95
C ARG A 16 -5.08 -9.37 2.45
N PHE A 17 -4.08 -8.67 2.97
CA PHE A 17 -3.99 -8.44 4.42
C PHE A 17 -5.10 -7.54 4.95
N ALA A 18 -5.56 -6.53 4.19
CA ALA A 18 -6.59 -5.58 4.64
C ALA A 18 -7.87 -6.29 5.13
N ALA A 19 -8.29 -7.36 4.46
CA ALA A 19 -9.44 -8.19 4.86
C ALA A 19 -9.17 -9.04 6.13
N ARG A 20 -7.92 -9.18 6.54
CA ARG A 20 -7.44 -10.00 7.67
C ARG A 20 -6.86 -9.17 8.80
N SER A 21 -6.93 -7.85 8.74
CA SER A 21 -6.37 -6.95 9.76
C SER A 21 -7.00 -7.11 11.15
N PHE A 22 -8.16 -7.75 11.24
CA PHE A 22 -8.83 -8.05 12.51
C PHE A 22 -8.13 -9.18 13.27
N ALA A 23 -8.01 -9.04 14.58
CA ALA A 23 -7.31 -9.97 15.47
C ALA A 23 -7.80 -11.43 15.36
N THR A 24 -9.08 -11.64 15.02
CA THR A 24 -9.66 -12.99 14.82
C THR A 24 -9.17 -13.68 13.55
N ALA A 25 -8.73 -12.93 12.55
CA ALA A 25 -8.26 -13.45 11.25
C ALA A 25 -6.74 -13.34 11.07
N ASN A 26 -6.05 -12.65 11.99
CA ASN A 26 -4.60 -12.47 11.97
C ASN A 26 -3.95 -13.34 13.06
N PRO A 27 -3.33 -14.46 12.71
CA PRO A 27 -2.73 -15.37 13.70
C PRO A 27 -1.42 -14.84 14.29
N VAL A 28 -0.80 -13.81 13.69
CA VAL A 28 0.45 -13.21 14.14
C VAL A 28 0.17 -11.81 14.67
N ILE A 29 0.75 -11.46 15.83
CA ILE A 29 0.61 -10.11 16.39
C ILE A 29 1.25 -9.08 15.46
N GLY A 30 0.50 -8.01 15.19
CA GLY A 30 0.93 -6.91 14.33
C GLY A 30 0.65 -7.13 12.84
N THR A 31 0.99 -6.12 12.06
CA THR A 31 0.78 -6.08 10.59
C THR A 31 2.09 -6.40 9.85
N PRO A 32 2.04 -6.90 8.60
CA PRO A 32 3.23 -7.02 7.78
C PRO A 32 3.91 -5.68 7.55
N LEU A 33 5.23 -5.67 7.35
CA LEU A 33 6.01 -4.44 7.15
C LEU A 33 5.46 -3.54 6.05
N ILE A 34 5.02 -4.12 4.93
CA ILE A 34 4.47 -3.38 3.78
C ILE A 34 3.21 -2.56 4.12
N TYR A 35 2.52 -2.87 5.22
CA TYR A 35 1.32 -2.17 5.71
C TYR A 35 1.58 -1.27 6.91
N GLN A 36 2.69 -1.42 7.59
CA GLN A 36 2.95 -0.75 8.87
C GLN A 36 4.19 0.13 8.84
N TYR A 37 5.18 -0.19 7.99
CA TYR A 37 6.44 0.52 8.01
C TYR A 37 6.32 1.87 7.31
N PHE A 38 6.54 2.94 8.06
CA PHE A 38 6.47 4.31 7.56
C PHE A 38 7.77 4.66 6.84
N SER A 39 7.65 5.16 5.62
CA SER A 39 8.75 5.63 4.78
C SER A 39 9.17 7.06 5.15
N ALA A 40 10.07 7.65 4.37
CA ALA A 40 10.39 9.07 4.43
C ALA A 40 9.49 9.94 3.52
N ILE A 41 8.53 9.33 2.81
CA ILE A 41 7.59 10.07 1.96
C ILE A 41 6.58 10.82 2.84
N GLN A 42 6.55 12.14 2.70
CA GLN A 42 5.65 13.01 3.46
C GLN A 42 4.43 13.39 2.60
N GLY A 43 3.25 13.44 3.20
CA GLY A 43 2.04 13.91 2.53
C GLY A 43 1.77 15.40 2.75
N LYS A 44 2.37 16.00 3.80
CA LYS A 44 2.10 17.37 4.24
C LYS A 44 3.24 18.35 3.99
N VAL A 45 4.40 17.83 3.66
CA VAL A 45 5.62 18.62 3.43
C VAL A 45 6.34 18.04 2.23
N VAL A 46 6.89 18.88 1.39
CA VAL A 46 7.73 18.48 0.25
C VAL A 46 9.18 18.78 0.55
N PRO A 47 10.14 17.93 0.10
CA PRO A 47 11.56 18.21 0.27
C PRO A 47 11.96 19.38 -0.63
N ALA A 48 12.93 20.17 -0.21
CA ALA A 48 13.46 21.24 -1.06
C ALA A 48 14.30 20.69 -2.24
N ASN A 49 14.91 19.53 -2.07
CA ASN A 49 15.72 18.83 -3.06
C ASN A 49 15.92 17.36 -2.67
N VAL A 50 16.62 16.60 -3.52
CA VAL A 50 16.93 15.19 -3.30
C VAL A 50 17.72 14.93 -2.01
N ASP A 51 18.65 15.82 -1.64
CA ASP A 51 19.47 15.62 -0.44
C ASP A 51 18.63 15.74 0.85
N GLN A 52 17.64 16.63 0.85
CA GLN A 52 16.71 16.74 1.97
C GLN A 52 15.82 15.49 2.06
N GLN A 53 15.37 14.94 0.94
CA GLN A 53 14.62 13.68 0.92
C GLN A 53 15.45 12.54 1.52
N LEU A 54 16.73 12.44 1.17
CA LEU A 54 17.66 11.46 1.73
C LEU A 54 17.92 11.70 3.23
N ALA A 55 18.04 12.95 3.64
CA ALA A 55 18.23 13.31 5.06
C ALA A 55 17.05 12.86 5.93
N TRP A 56 15.82 12.98 5.44
CA TRP A 56 14.62 12.53 6.17
C TRP A 56 14.60 11.03 6.48
N ARG A 57 15.22 10.22 5.63
CA ARG A 57 15.40 8.80 5.92
C ARG A 57 16.21 8.55 7.19
N HIS A 58 17.20 9.35 7.45
CA HIS A 58 18.10 9.20 8.60
C HIS A 58 17.52 9.76 9.90
N ASP A 59 16.56 10.68 9.81
CA ASP A 59 15.87 11.27 10.98
C ASP A 59 14.38 10.93 11.00
N ARG A 60 14.07 9.65 11.14
CA ARG A 60 12.68 9.15 11.18
C ARG A 60 11.92 9.53 12.44
N ALA A 61 12.60 9.96 13.49
CA ALA A 61 11.94 10.46 14.69
C ALA A 61 11.20 11.76 14.41
N THR A 62 11.81 12.63 13.60
CA THR A 62 11.24 13.92 13.20
C THR A 62 10.38 13.81 11.93
N TYR A 63 10.83 12.99 10.96
CA TYR A 63 10.24 12.91 9.63
C TYR A 63 9.62 11.53 9.36
N ARG A 64 8.71 11.09 10.21
CA ARG A 64 7.91 9.90 9.97
C ARG A 64 6.89 10.20 8.87
N GLY A 65 7.13 9.65 7.69
CA GLY A 65 6.27 9.82 6.52
C GLY A 65 5.10 8.85 6.47
N GLN A 66 4.68 8.51 5.26
CA GLN A 66 3.56 7.62 4.99
C GLN A 66 4.03 6.17 4.82
N PRO A 67 3.21 5.16 5.16
CA PRO A 67 3.46 3.78 4.77
C PRO A 67 3.17 3.60 3.29
N THR A 68 3.63 2.51 2.69
CA THR A 68 3.28 2.17 1.29
C THR A 68 1.80 1.86 1.16
N VAL A 69 1.27 1.08 2.10
CA VAL A 69 -0.16 0.83 2.27
C VAL A 69 -0.48 1.04 3.74
N TYR A 70 -1.50 1.81 4.05
CA TYR A 70 -1.97 1.99 5.41
C TYR A 70 -2.74 0.75 5.85
N ASP A 71 -2.47 0.20 7.03
CA ASP A 71 -2.93 -1.11 7.48
C ASP A 71 -4.46 -1.27 7.52
N ALA A 72 -5.16 -0.25 7.94
CA ALA A 72 -6.63 -0.21 7.96
C ALA A 72 -7.14 0.75 6.88
N CYS A 73 -6.73 0.55 5.62
CA CYS A 73 -7.04 1.45 4.52
C CYS A 73 -8.56 1.52 4.27
N TRP A 74 -9.22 2.44 4.93
CA TRP A 74 -10.63 2.77 4.74
C TRP A 74 -10.73 4.11 4.02
N ASN A 75 -11.15 4.07 2.77
CA ASN A 75 -11.34 5.26 1.95
C ASN A 75 -12.81 5.56 1.70
N THR A 76 -13.12 6.82 1.48
CA THR A 76 -14.44 7.26 1.03
C THR A 76 -14.46 7.29 -0.49
N GLY A 77 -15.47 6.67 -1.09
CA GLY A 77 -15.58 6.60 -2.53
C GLY A 77 -16.72 5.74 -3.03
N VAL A 78 -16.56 5.23 -4.25
CA VAL A 78 -17.50 4.34 -4.92
C VAL A 78 -16.75 3.09 -5.36
N GLN A 79 -17.29 1.91 -5.08
CA GLN A 79 -16.72 0.63 -5.44
C GLN A 79 -17.73 -0.24 -6.17
N LEU A 80 -17.30 -0.80 -7.29
CA LEU A 80 -17.97 -1.89 -7.99
C LEU A 80 -17.23 -3.19 -7.68
N PHE A 81 -17.94 -4.22 -7.24
CA PHE A 81 -17.34 -5.51 -6.92
C PHE A 81 -18.28 -6.67 -7.19
N GLY A 82 -17.71 -7.84 -7.36
CA GLY A 82 -18.49 -9.03 -7.60
C GLY A 82 -17.67 -10.31 -7.55
N SER A 83 -18.39 -11.43 -7.66
CA SER A 83 -17.79 -12.76 -7.76
C SER A 83 -18.51 -13.64 -8.76
N LEU A 84 -17.72 -14.36 -9.52
CA LEU A 84 -18.09 -15.48 -10.38
C LEU A 84 -17.51 -16.78 -9.76
N PRO A 85 -17.82 -17.97 -10.24
CA PRO A 85 -17.42 -19.22 -9.58
C PRO A 85 -15.92 -19.34 -9.22
N GLN A 86 -15.04 -18.78 -10.03
CA GLN A 86 -13.59 -18.84 -9.82
C GLN A 86 -12.90 -17.49 -9.85
N LEU A 87 -13.65 -16.40 -10.03
CA LEU A 87 -13.15 -15.05 -10.19
C LEU A 87 -13.84 -14.12 -9.19
N ALA A 88 -13.08 -13.36 -8.44
CA ALA A 88 -13.55 -12.21 -7.67
C ALA A 88 -12.89 -10.94 -8.22
N TYR A 89 -13.63 -9.85 -8.25
CA TYR A 89 -13.10 -8.57 -8.70
C TYR A 89 -13.68 -7.43 -7.89
N ALA A 90 -12.90 -6.37 -7.76
CA ALA A 90 -13.33 -5.10 -7.21
C ALA A 90 -12.56 -3.96 -7.88
N VAL A 91 -13.25 -2.86 -8.14
CA VAL A 91 -12.66 -1.62 -8.63
C VAL A 91 -13.31 -0.48 -7.84
N ALA A 92 -12.51 0.46 -7.37
CA ALA A 92 -13.00 1.61 -6.62
C ALA A 92 -12.34 2.91 -7.10
N VAL A 93 -13.11 3.99 -7.00
CA VAL A 93 -12.61 5.37 -7.09
C VAL A 93 -12.77 5.98 -5.71
N THR A 94 -11.67 6.48 -5.14
CA THR A 94 -11.60 6.93 -3.75
C THR A 94 -10.98 8.33 -3.65
N ARG A 95 -11.27 9.05 -2.56
CA ARG A 95 -10.70 10.39 -2.29
C ARG A 95 -9.29 10.33 -1.72
N GLY A 96 -8.88 9.21 -1.14
CA GLY A 96 -7.54 8.99 -0.61
C GLY A 96 -6.81 7.85 -1.32
N THR A 97 -5.49 7.83 -1.21
CA THR A 97 -4.63 6.76 -1.72
C THR A 97 -4.44 5.63 -0.71
N LEU A 98 -3.72 4.58 -1.10
CA LEU A 98 -3.37 3.48 -0.19
C LEU A 98 -2.49 3.94 0.98
N SER A 99 -1.57 4.86 0.73
CA SER A 99 -0.64 5.38 1.75
C SER A 99 -1.27 6.48 2.62
N ASN A 100 -2.20 7.23 2.05
CA ASN A 100 -2.83 8.38 2.69
C ASN A 100 -4.34 8.36 2.46
N PRO A 101 -5.10 7.57 3.24
CA PRO A 101 -6.55 7.49 3.11
C PRO A 101 -7.27 8.79 3.50
N ASP A 102 -6.59 9.69 4.23
CA ASP A 102 -7.13 10.98 4.66
C ASP A 102 -6.79 12.13 3.70
N ALA A 103 -6.25 11.83 2.51
CA ALA A 103 -5.91 12.85 1.50
C ALA A 103 -7.14 13.50 0.83
N ALA A 104 -8.26 13.54 1.53
CA ALA A 104 -9.50 14.15 1.05
C ALA A 104 -9.45 15.68 0.94
N ASP A 105 -8.36 16.30 1.38
CA ASP A 105 -8.13 17.73 1.33
C ASP A 105 -7.52 18.22 0.00
N ASN A 106 -7.13 17.31 -0.91
CA ASN A 106 -6.84 17.63 -2.30
C ASN A 106 -8.06 17.31 -3.19
N ASP A 107 -8.11 17.85 -4.41
CA ASP A 107 -9.22 17.62 -5.37
C ASP A 107 -9.02 16.33 -6.19
N GLY A 108 -7.90 15.64 -6.04
CA GLY A 108 -7.59 14.43 -6.75
C GLY A 108 -8.39 13.22 -6.29
N VAL A 109 -8.44 12.22 -7.16
CA VAL A 109 -9.07 10.93 -6.89
C VAL A 109 -8.06 9.80 -7.14
N ALA A 110 -8.13 8.75 -6.33
CA ALA A 110 -7.38 7.54 -6.56
C ALA A 110 -8.27 6.46 -7.17
N VAL A 111 -7.67 5.67 -8.06
CA VAL A 111 -8.29 4.47 -8.60
C VAL A 111 -7.58 3.26 -8.03
N VAL A 112 -8.33 2.28 -7.55
CA VAL A 112 -7.78 1.05 -7.01
C VAL A 112 -8.60 -0.13 -7.49
N GLY A 113 -7.91 -1.22 -7.84
CA GLY A 113 -8.56 -2.43 -8.31
C GLY A 113 -7.85 -3.69 -7.83
N ARG A 114 -8.64 -4.76 -7.71
CA ARG A 114 -8.17 -6.09 -7.39
C ARG A 114 -8.92 -7.13 -8.20
N VAL A 115 -8.20 -8.12 -8.69
CA VAL A 115 -8.75 -9.34 -9.26
C VAL A 115 -8.20 -10.54 -8.49
N GLY A 116 -9.05 -11.49 -8.17
CA GLY A 116 -8.69 -12.75 -7.50
C GLY A 116 -9.22 -13.94 -8.27
N LEU A 117 -8.39 -14.97 -8.40
CA LEU A 117 -8.73 -16.25 -9.03
C LEU A 117 -8.65 -17.36 -7.99
N GLN A 118 -9.54 -18.35 -8.09
CA GLN A 118 -9.51 -19.59 -7.33
C GLN A 118 -9.35 -20.78 -8.28
N PRO A 119 -8.12 -21.11 -8.70
CA PRO A 119 -7.89 -22.17 -9.68
C PRO A 119 -8.36 -23.54 -9.21
N THR A 120 -8.19 -23.82 -7.91
CA THR A 120 -8.65 -25.03 -7.26
C THR A 120 -9.11 -24.75 -5.84
N MET A 121 -9.82 -25.70 -5.23
CA MET A 121 -10.20 -25.61 -3.82
C MET A 121 -8.96 -25.41 -2.93
N GLY A 122 -9.02 -24.40 -2.06
CA GLY A 122 -7.93 -24.06 -1.14
C GLY A 122 -6.82 -23.19 -1.73
N TRP A 123 -6.78 -22.95 -3.05
CA TRP A 123 -5.77 -22.07 -3.65
C TRP A 123 -6.41 -20.82 -4.26
N GLN A 124 -5.94 -19.67 -3.81
CA GLN A 124 -6.34 -18.37 -4.31
C GLN A 124 -5.10 -17.58 -4.72
N ILE A 125 -5.18 -16.88 -5.83
CA ILE A 125 -4.17 -15.93 -6.32
C ILE A 125 -4.85 -14.62 -6.62
N GLY A 126 -4.15 -13.51 -6.42
CA GLY A 126 -4.69 -12.19 -6.65
C GLY A 126 -3.67 -11.22 -7.22
N ALA A 127 -4.18 -10.22 -7.93
CA ALA A 127 -3.41 -9.07 -8.37
C ALA A 127 -4.18 -7.80 -8.04
N SER A 128 -3.45 -6.76 -7.66
CA SER A 128 -4.02 -5.46 -7.28
C SER A 128 -3.20 -4.34 -7.89
N ALA A 129 -3.85 -3.23 -8.19
CA ALA A 129 -3.19 -2.00 -8.62
C ALA A 129 -3.89 -0.79 -8.01
N SER A 130 -3.14 0.26 -7.73
CA SER A 130 -3.65 1.54 -7.25
C SER A 130 -2.84 2.68 -7.83
N TYR A 131 -3.53 3.77 -8.20
CA TYR A 131 -2.91 5.00 -8.68
C TYR A 131 -3.70 6.21 -8.17
N GLY A 132 -3.00 7.23 -7.68
CA GLY A 132 -3.62 8.49 -7.28
C GLY A 132 -2.68 9.43 -6.54
N PRO A 133 -3.06 10.72 -6.42
CA PRO A 133 -2.27 11.74 -5.75
C PRO A 133 -2.24 11.51 -4.24
N TYR A 134 -1.05 11.61 -3.64
CA TYR A 134 -0.87 11.34 -2.21
C TYR A 134 -0.58 12.59 -1.38
N LEU A 135 -0.24 13.71 -2.01
CA LEU A 135 0.03 14.97 -1.32
C LEU A 135 -1.27 15.60 -0.79
N GLN A 136 -1.16 16.28 0.32
CA GLN A 136 -2.24 17.06 0.93
C GLN A 136 -2.14 18.55 0.54
N GLN A 137 -3.25 19.29 0.55
CA GLN A 137 -3.30 20.70 0.23
C GLN A 137 -2.33 21.54 1.07
N SER A 138 -2.13 21.16 2.33
CA SER A 138 -1.17 21.82 3.22
C SER A 138 0.28 21.79 2.71
N ALA A 139 0.65 20.80 1.88
CA ALA A 139 1.97 20.77 1.25
C ALA A 139 2.11 21.86 0.18
N TYR A 140 1.04 22.11 -0.57
CA TYR A 140 0.98 23.17 -1.57
C TYR A 140 1.00 24.56 -0.93
N ASP A 141 0.21 24.77 0.11
CA ASP A 141 0.09 26.04 0.82
C ASP A 141 1.43 26.47 1.48
N ALA A 142 2.32 25.53 1.75
CA ALA A 142 3.65 25.83 2.29
C ALA A 142 4.60 26.49 1.27
N GLY A 143 4.24 26.54 -0.02
CA GLY A 143 4.97 27.29 -1.06
C GLY A 143 6.36 26.77 -1.41
N LEU A 144 6.68 25.51 -1.08
CA LEU A 144 8.02 24.92 -1.27
C LEU A 144 8.20 24.23 -2.62
N PHE A 145 7.23 24.34 -3.53
CA PHE A 145 7.33 23.78 -4.87
C PHE A 145 8.26 24.63 -5.75
N THR A 146 9.33 24.04 -6.23
CA THR A 146 10.26 24.69 -7.17
C THR A 146 9.86 24.46 -8.62
N ARG A 147 8.99 23.50 -8.89
CA ARG A 147 8.39 23.22 -10.21
C ARG A 147 6.95 23.72 -10.25
N SER A 148 6.55 24.25 -11.41
CA SER A 148 5.16 24.53 -11.70
C SER A 148 4.46 23.20 -11.95
N GLY A 149 3.56 22.82 -11.06
CA GLY A 149 2.71 21.64 -11.15
C GLY A 149 1.61 21.74 -10.10
N ASP A 150 0.53 21.05 -10.35
CA ASP A 150 -0.55 20.93 -9.39
C ASP A 150 -0.25 19.79 -8.40
N ILE A 151 -0.86 19.85 -7.23
CA ILE A 151 -0.67 18.86 -6.17
C ILE A 151 -1.09 17.45 -6.63
N GLU A 152 -2.03 17.38 -7.56
CA GLU A 152 -2.54 16.16 -8.15
C GLU A 152 -1.54 15.46 -9.09
N ASP A 153 -0.51 16.18 -9.56
CA ASP A 153 0.54 15.61 -10.43
C ASP A 153 1.45 14.64 -9.66
N TYR A 154 1.53 14.77 -8.32
CA TYR A 154 2.38 13.94 -7.49
C TYR A 154 1.65 12.70 -6.99
N SER A 155 1.86 11.60 -7.69
CA SER A 155 1.09 10.37 -7.52
C SER A 155 1.90 9.23 -6.87
N GLN A 156 1.15 8.31 -6.28
CA GLN A 156 1.61 6.98 -5.91
C GLN A 156 1.02 5.95 -6.87
N LEU A 157 1.88 5.12 -7.46
CA LEU A 157 1.50 3.93 -8.21
C LEU A 157 1.92 2.69 -7.42
N VAL A 158 0.99 1.77 -7.17
CA VAL A 158 1.26 0.52 -6.47
C VAL A 158 0.72 -0.65 -7.26
N PHE A 159 1.56 -1.67 -7.45
CA PHE A 159 1.16 -2.98 -7.95
C PHE A 159 1.40 -4.02 -6.87
N GLY A 160 0.47 -4.95 -6.71
CA GLY A 160 0.58 -6.05 -5.76
C GLY A 160 0.14 -7.37 -6.35
N MET A 161 0.77 -8.43 -5.90
CA MET A 161 0.35 -9.82 -6.15
C MET A 161 0.28 -10.57 -4.83
N ASP A 162 -0.70 -11.44 -4.70
CA ASP A 162 -0.89 -12.24 -3.50
C ASP A 162 -1.31 -13.67 -3.83
N THR A 163 -1.03 -14.56 -2.91
CA THR A 163 -1.52 -15.94 -2.97
C THR A 163 -1.84 -16.45 -1.58
N GLN A 164 -2.84 -17.32 -1.50
CA GLN A 164 -3.16 -18.10 -0.31
C GLN A 164 -3.37 -19.54 -0.72
N TYR A 165 -2.72 -20.44 -0.02
CA TYR A 165 -2.91 -21.87 -0.18
C TYR A 165 -3.26 -22.49 1.17
N SER A 166 -4.41 -23.12 1.23
CA SER A 166 -4.93 -23.78 2.43
C SER A 166 -5.14 -25.26 2.14
N VAL A 167 -4.49 -26.12 2.90
CA VAL A 167 -4.61 -27.56 2.81
C VAL A 167 -4.67 -28.18 4.20
N TRP A 168 -5.68 -28.99 4.46
CA TRP A 168 -5.95 -29.61 5.76
C TRP A 168 -6.03 -28.57 6.90
N HIS A 169 -5.00 -28.54 7.73
CA HIS A 169 -4.89 -27.63 8.89
C HIS A 169 -3.78 -26.61 8.71
N CYS A 170 -3.19 -26.52 7.51
CA CYS A 170 -2.10 -25.61 7.19
C CYS A 170 -2.58 -24.52 6.23
N GLU A 171 -2.07 -23.33 6.42
CA GLU A 171 -2.27 -22.19 5.52
C GLU A 171 -0.94 -21.52 5.23
N LEU A 172 -0.72 -21.19 3.96
CA LEU A 172 0.39 -20.39 3.48
C LEU A 172 -0.16 -19.16 2.77
N ILE A 173 0.33 -17.99 3.14
CA ILE A 173 -0.03 -16.72 2.51
C ILE A 173 1.25 -16.02 2.11
N ALA A 174 1.29 -15.46 0.91
CA ALA A 174 2.36 -14.58 0.46
C ALA A 174 1.77 -13.38 -0.26
N GLU A 175 2.41 -12.24 -0.08
CA GLU A 175 2.08 -11.01 -0.76
C GLU A 175 3.36 -10.25 -1.10
N VAL A 176 3.44 -9.72 -2.32
CA VAL A 176 4.53 -8.86 -2.79
C VAL A 176 3.91 -7.63 -3.43
N LEU A 177 4.54 -6.49 -3.24
CA LEU A 177 4.15 -5.24 -3.90
C LEU A 177 5.38 -4.48 -4.41
N HIS A 178 5.12 -3.68 -5.42
CA HIS A 178 6.02 -2.66 -5.95
C HIS A 178 5.30 -1.32 -5.91
N SER A 179 5.93 -0.32 -5.31
CA SER A 179 5.39 1.04 -5.25
C SER A 179 6.36 2.02 -5.90
N ARG A 180 5.83 3.02 -6.59
CA ARG A 180 6.54 4.17 -7.12
C ARG A 180 5.87 5.44 -6.65
N TRP A 181 6.68 6.45 -6.41
CA TRP A 181 6.25 7.75 -5.92
C TRP A 181 6.90 8.85 -6.75
N GLU A 182 6.09 9.74 -7.25
CA GLU A 182 6.53 11.01 -7.81
C GLU A 182 6.63 12.01 -6.67
N VAL A 183 7.83 12.45 -6.34
CA VAL A 183 8.08 13.35 -5.21
C VAL A 183 8.44 14.73 -5.73
N ALA A 184 7.78 15.76 -5.20
CA ALA A 184 8.04 17.13 -5.59
C ALA A 184 9.51 17.50 -5.34
N ASN A 185 10.11 18.26 -6.26
CA ASN A 185 11.51 18.71 -6.22
C ASN A 185 12.57 17.58 -6.24
N VAL A 186 12.17 16.36 -6.59
CA VAL A 186 13.06 15.22 -6.86
C VAL A 186 12.83 14.76 -8.28
N ASP A 187 13.91 14.61 -9.06
CA ASP A 187 13.81 14.28 -10.48
C ASP A 187 13.50 12.81 -10.75
N GLU A 188 13.87 11.95 -9.82
CA GLU A 188 13.75 10.51 -9.94
C GLU A 188 12.50 10.00 -9.19
N GLU A 189 11.84 9.00 -9.78
CA GLU A 189 10.77 8.28 -9.07
C GLU A 189 11.37 7.47 -7.92
N LEU A 190 10.78 7.59 -6.73
CA LEU A 190 11.18 6.80 -5.57
C LEU A 190 10.47 5.45 -5.62
N SER A 191 11.23 4.38 -5.82
CA SER A 191 10.69 3.03 -5.92
C SER A 191 10.92 2.19 -4.65
N LEU A 192 10.00 1.26 -4.41
CA LEU A 192 10.05 0.33 -3.28
C LEU A 192 9.55 -1.04 -3.71
N TRP A 193 10.25 -2.08 -3.31
CA TRP A 193 9.76 -3.46 -3.30
C TRP A 193 9.54 -3.93 -1.87
N GLY A 194 8.44 -4.62 -1.64
CA GLY A 194 8.18 -5.20 -0.33
C GLY A 194 7.30 -6.43 -0.42
N GLY A 195 7.35 -7.28 0.61
CA GLY A 195 6.51 -8.46 0.66
C GLY A 195 6.62 -9.19 1.97
N TYR A 196 5.79 -10.20 2.14
CA TYR A 196 5.84 -11.13 3.26
C TYR A 196 5.37 -12.51 2.86
N VAL A 197 5.79 -13.49 3.64
CA VAL A 197 5.28 -14.85 3.64
C VAL A 197 4.84 -15.18 5.06
N GLU A 198 3.65 -15.75 5.20
CA GLU A 198 3.06 -16.18 6.46
C GLU A 198 2.65 -17.64 6.33
N ALA A 199 3.05 -18.44 7.30
CA ALA A 199 2.63 -19.82 7.43
C ALA A 199 1.96 -20.04 8.78
N SER A 200 0.86 -20.77 8.80
CA SER A 200 0.17 -21.15 10.03
C SER A 200 -0.34 -22.59 9.97
N ALA A 201 -0.42 -23.25 11.11
CA ALA A 201 -1.02 -24.57 11.21
C ALA A 201 -1.67 -24.81 12.57
N ARG A 202 -2.77 -25.55 12.55
CA ARG A 202 -3.40 -26.10 13.74
C ARG A 202 -2.83 -27.49 14.02
N LEU A 203 -2.04 -27.61 15.09
CA LEU A 203 -1.39 -28.86 15.48
C LEU A 203 -2.33 -29.79 16.26
N ARG A 204 -3.18 -29.21 17.14
CA ARG A 204 -4.16 -29.91 17.97
C ARG A 204 -5.35 -28.98 18.25
N PRO A 205 -6.49 -29.49 18.76
CA PRO A 205 -7.51 -28.62 19.31
C PRO A 205 -6.90 -27.66 20.35
N ARG A 206 -7.08 -26.35 20.16
CA ARG A 206 -6.55 -25.26 21.02
C ARG A 206 -5.02 -25.02 20.92
N LEU A 207 -4.31 -25.67 20.00
CA LEU A 207 -2.88 -25.40 19.76
C LEU A 207 -2.65 -25.10 18.29
N SER A 208 -2.26 -23.88 18.02
CA SER A 208 -1.85 -23.42 16.67
C SER A 208 -0.50 -22.73 16.74
N TRP A 209 0.21 -22.70 15.64
CA TRP A 209 1.41 -21.90 15.44
C TRP A 209 1.25 -21.02 14.21
N ALA A 210 1.95 -19.92 14.18
CA ALA A 210 2.06 -19.04 13.02
C ALA A 210 3.44 -18.38 12.98
N LEU A 211 3.94 -18.18 11.77
CA LEU A 211 5.21 -17.50 11.51
C LEU A 211 5.00 -16.55 10.32
N ARG A 212 5.49 -15.33 10.43
CA ARG A 212 5.53 -14.37 9.33
C ARG A 212 6.94 -13.82 9.17
N VAL A 213 7.42 -13.78 7.94
CA VAL A 213 8.68 -13.14 7.56
C VAL A 213 8.34 -12.10 6.49
N GLY A 214 8.82 -10.87 6.68
CA GLY A 214 8.62 -9.76 5.75
C GLY A 214 9.95 -9.11 5.39
N HIS A 215 10.02 -8.55 4.19
CA HIS A 215 11.16 -7.81 3.70
C HIS A 215 10.71 -6.58 2.92
N MET A 216 11.49 -5.49 3.01
CA MET A 216 11.31 -4.28 2.21
C MET A 216 12.67 -3.81 1.69
N ARG A 217 12.69 -3.39 0.43
CA ARG A 217 13.87 -2.83 -0.23
C ARG A 217 13.49 -1.52 -0.92
N TYR A 218 14.15 -0.47 -0.52
CA TYR A 218 14.05 0.85 -1.13
C TYR A 218 14.96 0.92 -2.35
N GLY A 219 14.51 1.60 -3.41
CA GLY A 219 15.33 1.88 -4.58
C GLY A 219 16.42 2.90 -4.28
N ASP A 220 17.42 2.94 -5.12
CA ASP A 220 18.48 3.94 -5.02
C ASP A 220 18.10 5.17 -5.84
N ILE A 221 18.44 6.36 -5.33
CA ILE A 221 18.36 7.66 -6.01
C ILE A 221 19.71 8.35 -5.97
N ILE A 222 19.94 9.29 -6.90
CA ILE A 222 21.21 9.99 -7.04
C ILE A 222 21.16 11.29 -6.23
N ALA A 223 22.01 11.42 -5.22
CA ALA A 223 22.20 12.65 -4.45
C ALA A 223 22.83 13.76 -5.29
N SER A 224 22.78 15.01 -4.82
CA SER A 224 23.35 16.15 -5.55
C SER A 224 24.88 16.06 -5.78
N ASP A 225 25.59 15.28 -4.99
CA ASP A 225 27.01 15.00 -5.13
C ASP A 225 27.33 13.86 -6.13
N GLY A 226 26.30 13.26 -6.74
CA GLY A 226 26.39 12.14 -7.67
C GLY A 226 26.50 10.76 -7.02
N THR A 227 26.38 10.66 -5.70
CA THR A 227 26.36 9.35 -5.01
C THR A 227 24.98 8.70 -5.10
N SER A 228 24.97 7.38 -5.35
CA SER A 228 23.74 6.59 -5.34
C SER A 228 23.45 6.08 -3.94
N GLN A 229 22.27 6.38 -3.43
CA GLN A 229 21.85 6.00 -2.07
C GLN A 229 20.41 5.50 -2.07
N ALA A 230 20.12 4.48 -1.26
CA ALA A 230 18.73 4.08 -1.04
C ALA A 230 17.98 5.21 -0.30
N TRP A 231 16.77 5.52 -0.73
CA TRP A 231 15.91 6.56 -0.14
C TRP A 231 15.09 6.09 1.05
#